data_fcb6a799401799741b0fc6eaf0a8cdda
#
_entry.id   fcb6a799401799741b0fc6eaf0a8cdda
#
_cell.length_a   1.000
_cell.length_b   1.000
_cell.length_c   1.000
_cell.angle_alpha   90.00
_cell.angle_beta   90.00
_cell.angle_gamma   90.00
#
_symmetry.space_group_name_H-M   'P 1'
#
loop_
_entity.id
_entity.type
_entity.pdbx_description
1 polymer ?
#
loop_
_entity_poly.entity_id
_entity_poly.type
_entity_poly.pdbx_seq_one_letter_code
_entity_poly.pdbx_strand_id
1 'polypeptide(L)'
;IYKTCSTCKENKLTSEFYDHPANKDGLQYMCKICHKKNAAEWKKNNKERNDDKSYFYKISEKGFIKNTIATVFKNRRGKIVKITKPEIYEELLLHVERKKLEFPETDGRLCDYCDKPWTYIRRHANVDKKEYVKNPNNFSIDRLDNDVTYQKGNIIFCHGRCNDIKHSVTI
;
A
#
# COMPACT_ATOMS: atom_id res chain seq x y z
N ILE A 1 42.36 -12.54 -3.45
CA ILE A 1 42.27 -12.03 -4.83
C ILE A 1 41.82 -10.58 -4.75
N TYR A 2 42.38 -9.71 -5.60
CA TYR A 2 42.11 -8.29 -5.68
C TYR A 2 41.49 -7.93 -7.02
N LYS A 3 40.67 -6.87 -7.03
CA LYS A 3 40.02 -6.29 -8.21
C LYS A 3 40.03 -4.76 -8.12
N THR A 4 40.30 -4.10 -9.25
CA THR A 4 40.28 -2.62 -9.30
C THR A 4 38.85 -2.11 -9.46
N CYS A 5 38.43 -1.21 -8.57
CA CYS A 5 37.13 -0.55 -8.66
C CYS A 5 37.10 0.42 -9.83
N SER A 6 36.07 0.36 -10.68
CA SER A 6 35.91 1.25 -11.85
C SER A 6 35.71 2.70 -11.47
N THR A 7 35.22 3.00 -10.26
CA THR A 7 34.89 4.36 -9.81
C THR A 7 36.01 5.01 -9.02
N CYS A 8 36.47 4.41 -7.91
CA CYS A 8 37.55 4.99 -7.10
C CYS A 8 38.95 4.64 -7.59
N LYS A 9 39.08 3.72 -8.57
CA LYS A 9 40.33 3.22 -9.12
C LYS A 9 41.26 2.50 -8.13
N GLU A 10 40.79 2.27 -6.90
CA GLU A 10 41.53 1.54 -5.88
C GLU A 10 41.46 0.03 -6.12
N ASN A 11 42.57 -0.67 -5.79
CA ASN A 11 42.65 -2.13 -5.82
C ASN A 11 42.16 -2.68 -4.48
N LYS A 12 41.05 -3.41 -4.49
CA LYS A 12 40.32 -3.89 -3.29
C LYS A 12 40.15 -5.40 -3.32
N LEU A 13 39.93 -6.00 -2.15
CA LEU A 13 39.59 -7.42 -2.06
C LEU A 13 38.28 -7.70 -2.83
N THR A 14 38.20 -8.86 -3.48
CA THR A 14 37.00 -9.29 -4.22
C THR A 14 35.74 -9.36 -3.32
N SER A 15 35.91 -9.63 -2.02
CA SER A 15 34.85 -9.58 -1.03
C SER A 15 34.20 -8.19 -0.84
N GLU A 16 34.85 -7.13 -1.30
CA GLU A 16 34.34 -5.75 -1.27
C GLU A 16 33.49 -5.38 -2.49
N PHE A 17 33.22 -6.34 -3.36
CA PHE A 17 32.32 -6.18 -4.51
C PHE A 17 31.03 -6.98 -4.31
N TYR A 18 29.97 -6.56 -4.95
CA TYR A 18 28.72 -7.35 -5.01
C TYR A 18 28.82 -8.37 -6.12
N ASP A 19 28.14 -9.51 -5.95
CA ASP A 19 28.04 -10.53 -6.99
C ASP A 19 27.25 -9.99 -8.19
N HIS A 20 27.68 -10.39 -9.40
CA HIS A 20 27.01 -10.06 -10.65
C HIS A 20 27.23 -11.17 -11.68
N PRO A 21 26.35 -12.18 -11.75
CA PRO A 21 26.56 -13.39 -12.54
C PRO A 21 26.83 -13.17 -14.04
N ALA A 22 26.35 -12.04 -14.59
CA ALA A 22 26.54 -11.70 -16.01
C ALA A 22 27.95 -11.16 -16.33
N ASN A 23 28.76 -10.83 -15.33
CA ASN A 23 30.14 -10.36 -15.55
C ASN A 23 31.11 -11.58 -15.59
N LYS A 24 32.19 -11.47 -16.39
CA LYS A 24 33.16 -12.57 -16.58
C LYS A 24 33.78 -13.11 -15.28
N ASP A 25 33.96 -12.23 -14.29
CA ASP A 25 34.52 -12.56 -12.99
C ASP A 25 33.46 -12.74 -11.90
N GLY A 26 32.18 -12.72 -12.27
CA GLY A 26 31.05 -12.89 -11.35
C GLY A 26 30.81 -11.70 -10.41
N LEU A 27 31.50 -10.56 -10.57
CA LEU A 27 31.47 -9.44 -9.65
C LEU A 27 31.11 -8.12 -10.31
N GLN A 28 30.48 -7.22 -9.57
CA GLN A 28 30.23 -5.84 -10.02
C GLN A 28 31.55 -5.10 -10.33
N TYR A 29 31.49 -4.12 -11.26
CA TYR A 29 32.66 -3.29 -11.61
C TYR A 29 32.98 -2.26 -10.53
N MET A 30 32.05 -1.89 -9.69
CA MET A 30 32.21 -0.93 -8.59
C MET A 30 32.27 -1.65 -7.24
N CYS A 31 33.14 -1.18 -6.34
CA CYS A 31 33.16 -1.68 -4.97
C CYS A 31 31.88 -1.28 -4.21
N LYS A 32 31.55 -2.00 -3.15
CA LYS A 32 30.37 -1.80 -2.30
C LYS A 32 30.22 -0.35 -1.79
N ILE A 33 31.35 0.30 -1.47
CA ILE A 33 31.36 1.69 -0.98
C ILE A 33 30.92 2.65 -2.10
N CYS A 34 31.55 2.55 -3.28
CA CYS A 34 31.19 3.37 -4.43
C CYS A 34 29.74 3.13 -4.89
N HIS A 35 29.30 1.86 -4.89
CA HIS A 35 27.93 1.51 -5.24
C HIS A 35 26.91 2.17 -4.29
N LYS A 36 27.16 2.12 -2.96
CA LYS A 36 26.30 2.78 -1.96
C LYS A 36 26.29 4.31 -2.14
N LYS A 37 27.48 4.92 -2.40
CA LYS A 37 27.58 6.37 -2.63
C LYS A 37 26.81 6.80 -3.85
N ASN A 38 26.97 6.13 -4.99
CA ASN A 38 26.25 6.42 -6.23
C ASN A 38 24.73 6.23 -6.05
N ALA A 39 24.30 5.19 -5.34
CA ALA A 39 22.89 4.95 -5.04
C ALA A 39 22.27 6.05 -4.16
N ALA A 40 23.03 6.55 -3.17
CA ALA A 40 22.59 7.66 -2.32
C ALA A 40 22.47 8.97 -3.09
N GLU A 41 23.46 9.26 -3.96
CA GLU A 41 23.46 10.44 -4.82
C GLU A 41 22.32 10.38 -5.85
N TRP A 42 22.09 9.23 -6.48
CA TRP A 42 20.96 9.02 -7.37
C TRP A 42 19.63 9.25 -6.67
N LYS A 43 19.45 8.74 -5.44
CA LYS A 43 18.25 8.98 -4.63
C LYS A 43 18.04 10.44 -4.32
N LYS A 44 19.12 11.17 -3.97
CA LYS A 44 19.07 12.60 -3.69
C LYS A 44 18.63 13.37 -4.95
N ASN A 45 19.26 13.11 -6.10
CA ASN A 45 19.00 13.81 -7.35
C ASN A 45 17.64 13.46 -8.00
N ASN A 46 17.05 12.33 -7.63
CA ASN A 46 15.74 11.88 -8.13
C ASN A 46 14.64 11.91 -7.08
N LYS A 47 14.87 12.57 -5.94
CA LYS A 47 13.91 12.58 -4.81
C LYS A 47 12.56 13.14 -5.25
N GLU A 48 12.53 14.32 -5.86
CA GLU A 48 11.32 14.98 -6.32
C GLU A 48 10.51 14.09 -7.27
N ARG A 49 11.15 13.55 -8.31
CA ARG A 49 10.51 12.63 -9.26
C ARG A 49 9.97 11.36 -8.62
N ASN A 50 10.64 10.83 -7.60
CA ASN A 50 10.19 9.64 -6.88
C ASN A 50 9.06 9.98 -5.89
N ASP A 51 9.12 11.15 -5.26
CA ASP A 51 8.07 11.66 -4.39
C ASP A 51 6.79 11.89 -5.19
N ASP A 52 6.86 12.48 -6.39
CA ASP A 52 5.73 12.66 -7.30
C ASP A 52 5.11 11.32 -7.71
N LYS A 53 5.90 10.36 -8.19
CA LYS A 53 5.39 9.02 -8.55
C LYS A 53 4.73 8.32 -7.36
N SER A 54 5.35 8.40 -6.18
CA SER A 54 4.78 7.86 -4.95
C SER A 54 3.49 8.57 -4.55
N TYR A 55 3.44 9.90 -4.73
CA TYR A 55 2.26 10.70 -4.47
C TYR A 55 1.11 10.32 -5.41
N PHE A 56 1.33 10.33 -6.74
CA PHE A 56 0.31 9.95 -7.72
C PHE A 56 -0.21 8.52 -7.49
N TYR A 57 0.66 7.58 -7.15
CA TYR A 57 0.22 6.24 -6.78
C TYR A 57 -0.65 6.25 -5.52
N LYS A 58 -0.23 6.98 -4.47
CA LYS A 58 -0.97 7.04 -3.20
C LYS A 58 -2.34 7.68 -3.34
N ILE A 59 -2.51 8.67 -4.22
CA ILE A 59 -3.81 9.32 -4.47
C ILE A 59 -4.67 8.56 -5.48
N SER A 60 -4.09 7.60 -6.20
CA SER A 60 -4.87 6.72 -7.08
C SER A 60 -5.78 5.81 -6.28
N GLU A 61 -6.89 5.39 -6.87
CA GLU A 61 -7.80 4.42 -6.31
C GLU A 61 -7.07 3.14 -5.86
N LYS A 62 -6.24 2.56 -6.75
CA LYS A 62 -5.45 1.36 -6.47
C LYS A 62 -4.55 1.54 -5.24
N GLY A 63 -3.89 2.67 -5.12
CA GLY A 63 -3.05 3.00 -3.98
C GLY A 63 -3.87 3.22 -2.71
N PHE A 64 -5.07 3.80 -2.81
CA PHE A 64 -5.99 3.97 -1.68
C PHE A 64 -6.44 2.62 -1.13
N ILE A 65 -6.96 1.75 -1.99
CA ILE A 65 -7.42 0.40 -1.63
C ILE A 65 -6.29 -0.39 -0.96
N LYS A 66 -5.11 -0.45 -1.58
CA LYS A 66 -3.94 -1.16 -1.03
C LYS A 66 -3.56 -0.67 0.37
N ASN A 67 -3.61 0.65 0.61
CA ASN A 67 -3.31 1.20 1.92
C ASN A 67 -4.42 0.92 2.94
N THR A 68 -5.69 0.96 2.53
CA THR A 68 -6.83 0.61 3.39
C THR A 68 -6.75 -0.85 3.81
N ILE A 69 -6.49 -1.77 2.89
CA ILE A 69 -6.22 -3.18 3.21
C ILE A 69 -5.04 -3.32 4.19
N ALA A 70 -3.95 -2.57 3.97
CA ALA A 70 -2.81 -2.61 4.87
C ALA A 70 -3.12 -2.14 6.30
N THR A 71 -4.10 -1.23 6.49
CA THR A 71 -4.51 -0.78 7.84
C THR A 71 -5.17 -1.89 8.65
N VAL A 72 -5.84 -2.84 8.00
CA VAL A 72 -6.41 -4.03 8.65
C VAL A 72 -5.35 -4.80 9.45
N PHE A 73 -4.09 -4.76 9.02
CA PHE A 73 -2.97 -5.48 9.64
C PHE A 73 -2.14 -4.63 10.60
N LYS A 74 -2.20 -3.30 10.53
CA LYS A 74 -1.31 -2.40 11.30
C LYS A 74 -1.71 -2.18 12.76
N ASN A 75 -3.01 -2.12 13.06
CA ASN A 75 -3.52 -1.63 14.35
C ASN A 75 -4.00 -2.75 15.29
N ARG A 76 -3.36 -3.92 15.24
CA ARG A 76 -3.86 -5.12 15.91
C ARG A 76 -3.03 -5.47 17.14
N ARG A 77 -3.18 -4.72 18.23
CA ARG A 77 -2.61 -5.07 19.54
C ARG A 77 -3.07 -6.48 19.94
N GLY A 78 -2.30 -7.51 19.54
CA GLY A 78 -2.55 -8.91 19.90
C GLY A 78 -3.73 -9.63 19.21
N LYS A 79 -4.48 -8.97 18.30
CA LYS A 79 -5.58 -9.64 17.57
C LYS A 79 -5.06 -10.34 16.32
N ILE A 80 -5.32 -11.64 16.22
CA ILE A 80 -4.95 -12.44 15.05
C ILE A 80 -5.89 -12.08 13.90
N VAL A 81 -5.33 -11.75 12.74
CA VAL A 81 -6.07 -11.58 11.47
C VAL A 81 -5.99 -12.92 10.74
N LYS A 82 -7.13 -13.58 10.51
CA LYS A 82 -7.23 -14.90 9.88
C LYS A 82 -7.51 -14.82 8.37
N ILE A 83 -7.01 -13.77 7.72
CA ILE A 83 -7.13 -13.56 6.27
C ILE A 83 -5.88 -12.85 5.77
N THR A 84 -5.45 -13.15 4.57
CA THR A 84 -4.30 -12.51 3.92
C THR A 84 -4.73 -11.28 3.09
N LYS A 85 -3.76 -10.43 2.73
CA LYS A 85 -4.04 -9.26 1.85
C LYS A 85 -4.57 -9.65 0.48
N PRO A 86 -4.04 -10.67 -0.22
CA PRO A 86 -4.60 -11.15 -1.47
C PRO A 86 -6.06 -11.60 -1.33
N GLU A 87 -6.38 -12.37 -0.31
CA GLU A 87 -7.77 -12.83 -0.07
C GLU A 87 -8.73 -11.67 0.17
N ILE A 88 -8.34 -10.62 0.93
CA ILE A 88 -9.18 -9.40 1.04
C ILE A 88 -9.41 -8.75 -0.32
N TYR A 89 -8.42 -8.78 -1.19
CA TYR A 89 -8.54 -8.22 -2.53
C TYR A 89 -9.48 -9.04 -3.41
N GLU A 90 -9.44 -10.36 -3.30
CA GLU A 90 -10.36 -11.28 -3.97
C GLU A 90 -11.82 -11.07 -3.50
N GLU A 91 -12.04 -10.98 -2.18
CA GLU A 91 -13.36 -10.68 -1.62
C GLU A 91 -13.89 -9.31 -2.12
N LEU A 92 -13.01 -8.30 -2.25
CA LEU A 92 -13.39 -7.00 -2.82
C LEU A 92 -13.81 -7.11 -4.29
N LEU A 93 -13.12 -7.89 -5.10
CA LEU A 93 -13.50 -8.12 -6.51
C LEU A 93 -14.85 -8.80 -6.61
N LEU A 94 -15.06 -9.85 -5.82
CA LEU A 94 -16.35 -10.57 -5.76
C LEU A 94 -17.49 -9.65 -5.30
N HIS A 95 -17.23 -8.78 -4.31
CA HIS A 95 -18.18 -7.77 -3.88
C HIS A 95 -18.57 -6.81 -5.02
N VAL A 96 -17.57 -6.27 -5.74
CA VAL A 96 -17.81 -5.36 -6.87
C VAL A 96 -18.63 -6.04 -7.96
N GLU A 97 -18.31 -7.28 -8.30
CA GLU A 97 -19.08 -8.06 -9.31
C GLU A 97 -20.53 -8.30 -8.87
N ARG A 98 -20.73 -8.71 -7.61
CA ARG A 98 -22.08 -8.91 -7.05
C ARG A 98 -22.89 -7.62 -7.08
N LYS A 99 -22.32 -6.50 -6.59
CA LYS A 99 -22.99 -5.20 -6.58
C LYS A 99 -23.30 -4.68 -7.98
N LYS A 100 -22.45 -4.96 -8.96
CA LYS A 100 -22.72 -4.62 -10.36
C LYS A 100 -23.86 -5.43 -10.96
N LEU A 101 -24.09 -6.68 -10.52
CA LEU A 101 -25.25 -7.48 -10.91
C LEU A 101 -26.54 -6.96 -10.26
N GLU A 102 -26.47 -6.52 -8.99
CA GLU A 102 -27.61 -5.94 -8.26
C GLU A 102 -27.98 -4.52 -8.78
N PHE A 103 -26.99 -3.73 -9.20
CA PHE A 103 -27.10 -2.33 -9.65
C PHE A 103 -26.35 -2.15 -10.99
N PRO A 104 -26.91 -2.62 -12.12
CA PRO A 104 -26.22 -2.65 -13.41
C PRO A 104 -25.78 -1.28 -13.96
N GLU A 105 -26.42 -0.20 -13.53
CA GLU A 105 -26.10 1.18 -13.88
C GLU A 105 -24.86 1.72 -13.20
N THR A 106 -24.29 0.98 -12.26
CA THR A 106 -23.10 1.36 -11.47
C THR A 106 -21.87 0.55 -11.89
N ASP A 107 -20.71 0.94 -11.37
CA ASP A 107 -19.47 0.16 -11.50
C ASP A 107 -19.31 -0.91 -10.41
N GLY A 108 -20.33 -1.12 -9.56
CA GLY A 108 -20.35 -2.08 -8.47
C GLY A 108 -19.56 -1.67 -7.21
N ARG A 109 -18.99 -0.48 -7.17
CA ARG A 109 -18.20 0.04 -6.03
C ARG A 109 -19.08 0.70 -5.00
N LEU A 110 -19.97 -0.09 -4.41
CA LEU A 110 -21.03 0.37 -3.52
C LEU A 110 -20.80 -0.12 -2.10
N CYS A 111 -21.20 0.71 -1.14
CA CYS A 111 -21.15 0.39 0.28
C CYS A 111 -22.17 -0.69 0.65
N ASP A 112 -21.76 -1.75 1.34
CA ASP A 112 -22.66 -2.83 1.81
C ASP A 112 -23.78 -2.36 2.75
N TYR A 113 -23.63 -1.21 3.41
CA TYR A 113 -24.63 -0.70 4.36
C TYR A 113 -25.67 0.25 3.74
N CYS A 114 -25.32 0.95 2.66
CA CYS A 114 -26.21 2.01 2.13
C CYS A 114 -26.27 2.08 0.61
N ASP A 115 -25.66 1.16 -0.10
CA ASP A 115 -25.61 1.01 -1.55
C ASP A 115 -25.21 2.28 -2.33
N LYS A 116 -24.55 3.23 -1.66
CA LYS A 116 -24.01 4.42 -2.31
C LYS A 116 -22.54 4.21 -2.68
N PRO A 117 -22.08 4.82 -3.80
CA PRO A 117 -20.69 4.69 -4.21
C PRO A 117 -19.74 5.31 -3.19
N TRP A 118 -18.65 4.59 -2.89
CA TRP A 118 -17.58 5.13 -2.06
C TRP A 118 -16.59 5.96 -2.88
N THR A 119 -15.84 6.81 -2.19
CA THR A 119 -14.81 7.66 -2.76
C THR A 119 -13.40 7.24 -2.31
N TYR A 120 -12.39 7.78 -2.97
CA TYR A 120 -10.98 7.53 -2.69
C TYR A 120 -10.19 8.82 -2.47
N ILE A 121 -10.82 9.81 -1.84
CA ILE A 121 -10.23 11.14 -1.66
C ILE A 121 -9.21 11.09 -0.53
N ARG A 122 -7.97 11.43 -0.86
CA ARG A 122 -6.88 11.57 0.11
C ARG A 122 -6.60 13.03 0.40
N ARG A 123 -6.01 13.23 1.58
CA ARG A 123 -5.43 14.50 1.97
C ARG A 123 -4.32 14.90 1.01
N HIS A 124 -4.35 16.14 0.52
CA HIS A 124 -3.20 16.77 -0.13
C HIS A 124 -2.05 16.96 0.87
N ALA A 125 -0.81 16.78 0.41
CA ALA A 125 0.37 16.93 1.26
C ALA A 125 0.51 18.33 1.87
N ASN A 126 -0.06 19.34 1.20
CA ASN A 126 0.04 20.76 1.58
C ASN A 126 -1.11 21.24 2.50
N VAL A 127 -2.06 20.36 2.86
CA VAL A 127 -3.14 20.72 3.79
C VAL A 127 -2.65 20.50 5.22
N ASP A 128 -2.80 21.51 6.09
CA ASP A 128 -2.45 21.38 7.51
C ASP A 128 -3.21 20.19 8.13
N LYS A 129 -2.52 19.47 9.01
CA LYS A 129 -3.10 18.31 9.71
C LYS A 129 -4.33 18.68 10.54
N LYS A 130 -4.39 19.92 11.03
CA LYS A 130 -5.50 20.43 11.84
C LYS A 130 -6.74 20.76 11.01
N GLU A 131 -6.58 21.09 9.74
CA GLU A 131 -7.68 21.46 8.83
C GLU A 131 -8.21 20.26 8.02
N TYR A 132 -7.53 19.12 8.08
CA TYR A 132 -7.95 17.95 7.34
C TYR A 132 -9.17 17.28 7.97
N VAL A 133 -10.27 17.36 7.27
CA VAL A 133 -11.46 16.55 7.56
C VAL A 133 -11.42 15.28 6.68
N LYS A 134 -11.42 14.12 7.33
CA LYS A 134 -11.52 12.82 6.64
C LYS A 134 -12.82 12.77 5.84
N ASN A 135 -12.76 12.48 4.53
CA ASN A 135 -13.98 12.32 3.74
C ASN A 135 -14.76 11.11 4.27
N PRO A 136 -15.98 11.32 4.79
CA PRO A 136 -16.79 10.27 5.41
C PRO A 136 -17.25 9.21 4.39
N ASN A 137 -17.29 9.55 3.11
CA ASN A 137 -17.69 8.65 2.02
C ASN A 137 -16.51 7.81 1.46
N ASN A 138 -15.32 7.96 2.02
CA ASN A 138 -14.19 7.15 1.59
C ASN A 138 -14.40 5.66 1.89
N PHE A 139 -13.89 4.83 0.98
CA PHE A 139 -13.79 3.40 1.13
C PHE A 139 -13.15 3.01 2.47
N SER A 140 -13.77 2.07 3.16
CA SER A 140 -13.33 1.48 4.41
C SER A 140 -13.62 -0.03 4.41
N ILE A 141 -12.93 -0.75 5.29
CA ILE A 141 -13.15 -2.18 5.52
C ILE A 141 -13.57 -2.37 6.97
N ASP A 142 -14.69 -3.00 7.17
CA ASP A 142 -15.25 -3.32 8.47
C ASP A 142 -15.39 -4.83 8.67
N ARG A 143 -15.76 -5.27 9.84
CA ARG A 143 -16.15 -6.64 10.16
C ARG A 143 -17.68 -6.71 10.24
N LEU A 144 -18.27 -7.77 9.73
CA LEU A 144 -19.71 -8.01 9.88
C LEU A 144 -20.04 -8.17 11.37
N ASP A 145 -19.31 -9.03 12.05
CA ASP A 145 -19.36 -9.26 13.49
C ASP A 145 -18.09 -8.71 14.16
N ASN A 146 -18.26 -7.79 15.13
CA ASN A 146 -17.16 -7.14 15.84
C ASN A 146 -16.42 -8.05 16.82
N ASP A 147 -17.06 -9.10 17.29
CA ASP A 147 -16.46 -10.07 18.22
C ASP A 147 -15.58 -11.08 17.48
N VAL A 148 -15.85 -11.27 16.20
CA VAL A 148 -15.07 -12.14 15.33
C VAL A 148 -13.95 -11.34 14.63
N THR A 149 -12.78 -11.96 14.49
CA THR A 149 -11.65 -11.33 13.81
C THR A 149 -11.90 -11.15 12.30
N TYR A 150 -11.03 -10.39 11.61
CA TYR A 150 -11.04 -10.35 10.15
C TYR A 150 -10.69 -11.73 9.60
N GLN A 151 -11.67 -12.34 8.95
CA GLN A 151 -11.57 -13.63 8.27
C GLN A 151 -12.53 -13.66 7.09
N LYS A 152 -12.41 -14.66 6.24
CA LYS A 152 -13.33 -14.89 5.12
C LYS A 152 -14.78 -14.98 5.64
N GLY A 153 -15.69 -14.29 4.97
CA GLY A 153 -17.10 -14.18 5.39
C GLY A 153 -17.40 -13.20 6.52
N ASN A 154 -16.37 -12.58 7.15
CA ASN A 154 -16.54 -11.54 8.18
C ASN A 154 -15.92 -10.21 7.77
N ILE A 155 -15.99 -9.88 6.47
CA ILE A 155 -15.48 -8.62 5.91
C ILE A 155 -16.62 -7.89 5.22
N ILE A 156 -16.71 -6.58 5.48
CA ILE A 156 -17.66 -5.64 4.88
C ILE A 156 -16.89 -4.52 4.20
N PHE A 157 -17.29 -4.19 2.97
CA PHE A 157 -16.76 -3.08 2.21
C PHE A 157 -17.73 -1.90 2.26
N CYS A 158 -17.33 -0.82 2.90
CA CYS A 158 -18.28 0.23 3.26
C CYS A 158 -17.65 1.64 3.20
N HIS A 159 -18.46 2.66 3.46
CA HIS A 159 -17.99 4.00 3.77
C HIS A 159 -17.35 4.07 5.16
N GLY A 160 -16.39 4.98 5.35
CA GLY A 160 -15.87 5.28 6.67
C GLY A 160 -16.96 5.68 7.67
N ARG A 161 -17.91 6.54 7.25
CA ARG A 161 -19.05 6.96 8.09
C ARG A 161 -19.97 5.81 8.49
N CYS A 162 -20.25 4.87 7.58
CA CYS A 162 -21.10 3.72 7.88
C CYS A 162 -20.45 2.78 8.90
N ASN A 163 -19.13 2.62 8.79
CA ASN A 163 -18.33 1.91 9.77
C ASN A 163 -18.37 2.61 11.15
N ASP A 164 -18.18 3.93 11.17
CA ASP A 164 -18.21 4.73 12.41
C ASP A 164 -19.60 4.67 13.09
N ILE A 165 -20.70 4.74 12.32
CA ILE A 165 -22.09 4.61 12.84
C ILE A 165 -22.31 3.23 13.47
N LYS A 166 -21.91 2.14 12.82
CA LYS A 166 -22.05 0.79 13.36
C LYS A 166 -21.33 0.64 14.70
N HIS A 167 -20.15 1.25 14.86
CA HIS A 167 -19.42 1.24 16.13
C HIS A 167 -20.10 2.07 17.25
N SER A 168 -20.96 3.02 16.87
CA SER A 168 -21.68 3.90 17.81
C SER A 168 -23.02 3.32 18.25
N VAL A 169 -23.56 2.37 17.49
CA VAL A 169 -24.83 1.69 17.83
C VAL A 169 -24.49 0.34 18.42
N THR A 170 -24.54 0.24 19.74
CA THR A 170 -24.54 -1.06 20.45
C THR A 170 -25.93 -1.67 20.17
N ILE A 171 -26.01 -2.66 19.30
CA ILE A 171 -27.21 -3.49 19.11
C ILE A 171 -27.19 -4.56 20.19
#